data_0576bb1a23c73a4d854a534e7b981bf3
#
_entry.id   0576bb1a23c73a4d854a534e7b981bf3
#
_cell.length_a   1.000
_cell.length_b   1.000
_cell.length_c   1.000
_cell.angle_alpha   90.00
_cell.angle_beta   90.00
_cell.angle_gamma   90.00
#
_symmetry.space_group_name_H-M   'P 1'
#
loop_
_entity.id
_entity.type
_entity.pdbx_description
1 polymer ?
#
loop_
_entity_poly.entity_id
_entity_poly.type
_entity_poly.pdbx_seq_one_letter_code
_entity_poly.pdbx_strand_id
1 'polypeptide(L)'
;MKTPKIFRPNTNIFKLFEDMISNYKNKTILDFGGNHGNLIKSSDGKILPELYTCLDINQEPLDQLPPNTKSIYWNRHHPTYNPDGKMIDLPDIGKYDIVFANSVFTHMSLDEILFCIQKLYKITNNIYFTYVDNKNVKFFEELKAYTPPIKLTDEQIINLKENKINYVVNHEMVYHSYPEIWPSDWHNMWTVVDTDYFTKAIRYTLGDVNIKTGKTIGFNWMHINMPILWGINPAIGY
;
A
#
# COMPACT_ATOMS: atom_id res chain seq x y z
N MET A 1 20.17 24.45 -6.91
CA MET A 1 19.10 24.28 -5.91
C MET A 1 19.43 23.04 -5.09
N LYS A 2 19.45 23.11 -3.75
CA LYS A 2 19.61 21.89 -2.94
C LYS A 2 18.32 21.11 -3.00
N THR A 3 18.36 19.90 -3.52
CA THR A 3 17.24 18.94 -3.46
C THR A 3 16.76 18.87 -2.00
N PRO A 4 15.49 19.13 -1.71
CA PRO A 4 14.98 18.96 -0.35
C PRO A 4 15.28 17.53 0.06
N LYS A 5 15.87 17.34 1.24
CA LYS A 5 15.96 16.01 1.83
C LYS A 5 14.54 15.58 2.11
N ILE A 6 13.97 14.76 1.21
CA ILE A 6 12.71 14.08 1.47
C ILE A 6 12.88 13.45 2.84
N PHE A 7 12.02 13.81 3.76
CA PHE A 7 11.92 13.18 5.06
C PHE A 7 11.53 11.71 4.83
N ARG A 8 12.53 10.89 4.57
CA ARG A 8 12.39 9.46 4.74
C ARG A 8 12.56 9.25 6.24
N PRO A 9 11.51 8.98 7.00
CA PRO A 9 11.70 8.50 8.34
C PRO A 9 12.68 7.33 8.20
N ASN A 10 13.76 7.36 8.96
CA ASN A 10 14.73 6.25 9.04
C ASN A 10 14.04 5.11 9.81
N THR A 11 12.87 4.74 9.33
CA THR A 11 12.00 3.74 9.93
C THR A 11 12.61 2.42 9.52
N ASN A 12 13.25 1.76 10.45
CA ASN A 12 13.60 0.37 10.27
C ASN A 12 12.31 -0.39 9.96
N ILE A 13 12.10 -0.76 8.69
CA ILE A 13 10.87 -1.39 8.21
C ILE A 13 10.59 -2.68 8.97
N PHE A 14 11.63 -3.41 9.34
CA PHE A 14 11.48 -4.61 10.13
C PHE A 14 10.97 -4.30 11.55
N LYS A 15 11.41 -3.21 12.17
CA LYS A 15 10.86 -2.80 13.45
C LYS A 15 9.37 -2.44 13.35
N LEU A 16 8.98 -1.71 12.31
CA LEU A 16 7.57 -1.43 12.04
C LEU A 16 6.77 -2.73 11.87
N PHE A 17 7.32 -3.69 11.12
CA PHE A 17 6.71 -5.01 10.92
C PHE A 17 6.54 -5.74 12.26
N GLU A 18 7.59 -5.79 13.11
CA GLU A 18 7.52 -6.41 14.45
C GLU A 18 6.50 -5.72 15.37
N ASP A 19 6.37 -4.39 15.30
CA ASP A 19 5.41 -3.63 16.09
C ASP A 19 3.95 -3.96 15.68
N MET A 20 3.73 -4.30 14.42
CA MET A 20 2.40 -4.68 13.89
C MET A 20 2.12 -6.19 14.06
N ILE A 21 3.14 -7.04 13.98
CA ILE A 21 3.01 -8.50 13.83
C ILE A 21 3.92 -9.20 14.83
N SER A 22 3.35 -9.59 15.94
CA SER A 22 4.12 -10.26 17.01
C SER A 22 4.42 -11.74 16.74
N ASN A 23 3.62 -12.41 15.89
CA ASN A 23 3.74 -13.85 15.64
C ASN A 23 4.01 -14.14 14.17
N TYR A 24 5.19 -13.74 13.68
CA TYR A 24 5.62 -13.94 12.28
C TYR A 24 6.60 -15.11 12.12
N LYS A 25 7.20 -15.61 13.20
CA LYS A 25 8.18 -16.70 13.12
C LYS A 25 7.55 -17.96 12.50
N ASN A 26 8.27 -18.59 11.58
CA ASN A 26 7.81 -19.75 10.82
C ASN A 26 6.53 -19.53 9.99
N LYS A 27 6.24 -18.28 9.65
CA LYS A 27 5.11 -17.89 8.80
C LYS A 27 5.59 -17.52 7.41
N THR A 28 4.83 -17.93 6.41
CA THR A 28 5.03 -17.46 5.04
C THR A 28 4.57 -16.03 4.90
N ILE A 29 5.44 -15.17 4.37
CA ILE A 29 5.23 -13.72 4.27
C ILE A 29 5.26 -13.31 2.80
N LEU A 30 4.21 -12.64 2.35
CA LEU A 30 4.21 -11.89 1.11
C LEU A 30 4.45 -10.40 1.43
N ASP A 31 5.57 -9.87 1.00
CA ASP A 31 5.86 -8.42 1.02
C ASP A 31 5.32 -7.82 -0.29
N PHE A 32 4.13 -7.24 -0.21
CA PHE A 32 3.39 -6.67 -1.34
C PHE A 32 3.87 -5.25 -1.61
N GLY A 33 4.48 -5.03 -2.79
CA GLY A 33 5.18 -3.80 -3.11
C GLY A 33 6.51 -3.69 -2.35
N GLY A 34 7.19 -4.82 -2.15
CA GLY A 34 8.39 -4.91 -1.31
C GLY A 34 9.64 -4.27 -1.90
N ASN A 35 9.57 -3.79 -3.17
CA ASN A 35 10.66 -3.11 -3.84
C ASN A 35 11.97 -3.93 -3.78
N HIS A 36 13.06 -3.36 -3.28
CA HIS A 36 14.36 -4.04 -3.13
C HIS A 36 14.44 -5.05 -1.98
N GLY A 37 13.29 -5.46 -1.38
CA GLY A 37 13.28 -6.36 -0.23
C GLY A 37 13.79 -5.68 1.05
N ASN A 38 13.41 -4.44 1.28
CA ASN A 38 13.86 -3.69 2.45
C ASN A 38 13.43 -4.35 3.76
N LEU A 39 12.29 -5.03 3.79
CA LEU A 39 11.82 -5.77 4.96
C LEU A 39 12.78 -6.92 5.32
N ILE A 40 13.09 -7.81 4.37
CA ILE A 40 13.98 -8.94 4.64
C ILE A 40 15.41 -8.46 4.91
N LYS A 41 15.91 -7.47 4.18
CA LYS A 41 17.24 -6.90 4.40
C LYS A 41 17.41 -6.30 5.80
N SER A 42 16.37 -5.63 6.31
CA SER A 42 16.41 -5.02 7.64
C SER A 42 16.07 -5.99 8.78
N SER A 43 15.66 -7.21 8.46
CA SER A 43 15.31 -8.23 9.46
C SER A 43 16.52 -8.86 10.14
N ASP A 44 17.71 -8.66 9.61
CA ASP A 44 18.97 -9.23 10.11
C ASP A 44 18.87 -10.76 10.35
N GLY A 45 18.31 -11.45 9.35
CA GLY A 45 18.14 -12.91 9.36
C GLY A 45 16.97 -13.42 10.22
N LYS A 46 16.17 -12.56 10.84
CA LYS A 46 15.00 -12.98 11.61
C LYS A 46 13.83 -13.45 10.74
N ILE A 47 13.76 -12.97 9.49
CA ILE A 47 12.90 -13.52 8.45
C ILE A 47 13.73 -14.43 7.58
N LEU A 48 13.32 -15.71 7.46
CA LEU A 48 14.01 -16.68 6.65
C LEU A 48 13.68 -16.46 5.16
N PRO A 49 14.69 -16.44 4.26
CA PRO A 49 14.46 -16.20 2.83
C PRO A 49 13.45 -17.15 2.18
N GLU A 50 13.45 -18.42 2.59
CA GLU A 50 12.55 -19.46 2.08
C GLU A 50 11.07 -19.25 2.48
N LEU A 51 10.82 -18.47 3.52
CA LEU A 51 9.47 -18.09 3.97
C LEU A 51 9.02 -16.73 3.46
N TYR A 52 9.91 -16.01 2.77
CA TYR A 52 9.64 -14.66 2.30
C TYR A 52 9.50 -14.61 0.77
N THR A 53 8.48 -13.92 0.32
CA THR A 53 8.24 -13.62 -1.09
C THR A 53 8.07 -12.12 -1.26
N CYS A 54 8.84 -11.51 -2.16
CA CYS A 54 8.68 -10.13 -2.56
C CYS A 54 7.86 -10.05 -3.85
N LEU A 55 6.77 -9.29 -3.84
CA LEU A 55 6.01 -8.98 -5.04
C LEU A 55 6.11 -7.48 -5.32
N ASP A 56 6.43 -7.13 -6.56
CA ASP A 56 6.44 -5.73 -7.00
C ASP A 56 5.98 -5.59 -8.45
N ILE A 57 5.55 -4.39 -8.81
CA ILE A 57 5.18 -4.01 -10.19
C ILE A 57 6.39 -3.53 -11.00
N ASN A 58 7.55 -3.36 -10.38
CA ASN A 58 8.80 -2.97 -11.02
C ASN A 58 9.80 -4.14 -10.94
N GLN A 59 10.32 -4.57 -12.10
CA GLN A 59 11.25 -5.71 -12.19
C GLN A 59 12.63 -5.37 -11.64
N GLU A 60 13.14 -4.17 -11.91
CA GLU A 60 14.51 -3.79 -11.56
C GLU A 60 14.83 -3.93 -10.06
N PRO A 61 13.97 -3.50 -9.11
CA PRO A 61 14.21 -3.75 -7.69
C PRO A 61 14.19 -5.24 -7.32
N LEU A 62 13.35 -6.05 -7.97
CA LEU A 62 13.26 -7.49 -7.71
C LEU A 62 14.55 -8.23 -8.07
N ASP A 63 15.26 -7.77 -9.09
CA ASP A 63 16.54 -8.35 -9.51
C ASP A 63 17.67 -8.10 -8.48
N GLN A 64 17.45 -7.23 -7.49
CA GLN A 64 18.39 -6.86 -6.45
C GLN A 64 18.05 -7.47 -5.07
N LEU A 65 17.13 -8.43 -5.04
CA LEU A 65 16.76 -9.12 -3.80
C LEU A 65 17.92 -9.96 -3.24
N PRO A 66 17.94 -10.22 -1.93
CA PRO A 66 18.91 -11.16 -1.35
C PRO A 66 18.81 -12.54 -1.99
N PRO A 67 19.94 -13.29 -2.07
CA PRO A 67 19.94 -14.67 -2.56
C PRO A 67 18.88 -15.54 -1.86
N ASN A 68 18.33 -16.50 -2.61
CA ASN A 68 17.30 -17.44 -2.13
C ASN A 68 15.95 -16.80 -1.74
N THR A 69 15.75 -15.52 -2.06
CA THR A 69 14.47 -14.83 -1.86
C THR A 69 13.59 -15.09 -3.09
N LYS A 70 12.34 -15.51 -2.86
CA LYS A 70 11.35 -15.62 -3.94
C LYS A 70 10.90 -14.23 -4.37
N SER A 71 10.88 -13.96 -5.68
CA SER A 71 10.35 -12.75 -6.29
C SER A 71 9.16 -13.05 -7.20
N ILE A 72 8.23 -12.11 -7.28
CA ILE A 72 7.09 -12.15 -8.20
C ILE A 72 6.97 -10.79 -8.86
N TYR A 73 7.19 -10.74 -10.16
CA TYR A 73 6.92 -9.56 -10.95
C TYR A 73 5.45 -9.55 -11.38
N TRP A 74 4.73 -8.53 -10.91
CA TRP A 74 3.35 -8.29 -11.31
C TRP A 74 3.29 -7.11 -12.27
N ASN A 75 3.35 -7.37 -13.57
CA ASN A 75 3.37 -6.33 -14.61
C ASN A 75 2.04 -5.54 -14.69
N ARG A 76 1.57 -5.04 -13.55
CA ARG A 76 0.37 -4.21 -13.47
C ARG A 76 0.73 -2.75 -13.75
N HIS A 77 -0.14 -2.12 -14.54
CA HIS A 77 -0.01 -0.68 -14.80
C HIS A 77 -0.11 0.14 -13.51
N HIS A 78 0.78 1.10 -13.39
CA HIS A 78 0.71 2.18 -12.41
C HIS A 78 1.31 3.44 -13.05
N PRO A 79 0.61 4.60 -13.06
CA PRO A 79 1.02 5.76 -13.84
C PRO A 79 2.43 6.28 -13.52
N THR A 80 2.90 6.08 -12.30
CA THR A 80 4.23 6.53 -11.86
C THR A 80 5.28 5.42 -11.86
N TYR A 81 4.93 4.24 -11.33
CA TYR A 81 5.93 3.19 -11.03
C TYR A 81 6.04 2.14 -12.14
N ASN A 82 5.00 1.95 -12.96
CA ASN A 82 4.99 1.04 -14.10
C ASN A 82 4.04 1.52 -15.19
N PRO A 83 4.35 2.64 -15.86
CA PRO A 83 3.48 3.24 -16.88
C PRO A 83 3.24 2.33 -18.08
N ASP A 84 4.18 1.46 -18.40
CA ASP A 84 4.10 0.48 -19.50
C ASP A 84 3.44 -0.84 -19.09
N GLY A 85 3.01 -0.96 -17.83
CA GLY A 85 2.33 -2.12 -17.30
C GLY A 85 0.94 -2.31 -17.90
N LYS A 86 0.31 -3.44 -17.56
CA LYS A 86 -0.99 -3.85 -18.10
C LYS A 86 -2.05 -3.86 -17.00
N MET A 87 -3.31 -3.61 -17.37
CA MET A 87 -4.45 -3.77 -16.45
C MET A 87 -4.77 -5.27 -16.28
N ILE A 88 -3.98 -5.95 -15.48
CA ILE A 88 -4.07 -7.39 -15.23
C ILE A 88 -4.39 -7.69 -13.77
N ASP A 89 -5.03 -8.82 -13.53
CA ASP A 89 -5.28 -9.33 -12.20
C ASP A 89 -3.98 -9.77 -11.49
N LEU A 90 -4.07 -9.90 -10.16
CA LEU A 90 -3.03 -10.55 -9.38
C LEU A 90 -2.85 -11.99 -9.89
N PRO A 91 -1.62 -12.42 -10.24
CA PRO A 91 -1.37 -13.78 -10.66
C PRO A 91 -1.70 -14.78 -9.54
N ASP A 92 -1.88 -16.04 -9.89
CA ASP A 92 -1.99 -17.11 -8.89
C ASP A 92 -0.62 -17.34 -8.25
N ILE A 93 -0.48 -16.90 -7.03
CA ILE A 93 0.78 -16.92 -6.28
C ILE A 93 0.74 -17.83 -5.05
N GLY A 94 -0.37 -18.57 -4.89
CA GLY A 94 -0.60 -19.46 -3.75
C GLY A 94 -1.11 -18.73 -2.51
N LYS A 95 -0.93 -19.34 -1.35
CA LYS A 95 -1.39 -18.85 -0.05
C LYS A 95 -0.22 -18.40 0.82
N TYR A 96 -0.50 -17.42 1.67
CA TYR A 96 0.46 -16.90 2.65
C TYR A 96 -0.19 -16.79 4.02
N ASP A 97 0.59 -16.93 5.08
CA ASP A 97 0.12 -16.68 6.45
C ASP A 97 -0.07 -15.18 6.70
N ILE A 98 0.80 -14.36 6.10
CA ILE A 98 0.86 -12.91 6.29
C ILE A 98 1.07 -12.23 4.94
N VAL A 99 0.28 -11.19 4.67
CA VAL A 99 0.59 -10.19 3.65
C VAL A 99 0.94 -8.88 4.35
N PHE A 100 2.05 -8.28 3.97
CA PHE A 100 2.52 -7.01 4.49
C PHE A 100 2.69 -6.03 3.32
N ALA A 101 2.09 -4.84 3.41
CA ALA A 101 2.16 -3.80 2.39
C ALA A 101 2.55 -2.47 3.04
N ASN A 102 3.84 -2.15 3.02
CA ASN A 102 4.34 -0.93 3.61
C ASN A 102 4.50 0.19 2.57
N SER A 103 3.80 1.31 2.77
CA SER A 103 3.85 2.48 1.88
C SER A 103 3.47 2.19 0.43
N VAL A 104 2.60 1.20 0.20
CA VAL A 104 2.09 0.82 -1.12
C VAL A 104 0.75 1.50 -1.39
N PHE A 105 -0.19 1.31 -0.48
CA PHE A 105 -1.55 1.87 -0.62
C PHE A 105 -1.60 3.39 -0.50
N THR A 106 -0.55 4.00 0.01
CA THR A 106 -0.37 5.44 -0.02
C THR A 106 -0.17 6.02 -1.44
N HIS A 107 0.06 5.15 -2.43
CA HIS A 107 0.32 5.53 -3.83
C HIS A 107 -0.74 4.99 -4.81
N MET A 108 -1.90 4.58 -4.31
CA MET A 108 -3.00 4.04 -5.11
C MET A 108 -4.29 4.81 -4.84
N SER A 109 -5.19 4.87 -5.81
CA SER A 109 -6.56 5.35 -5.57
C SER A 109 -7.31 4.40 -4.62
N LEU A 110 -8.38 4.88 -3.98
CA LEU A 110 -9.16 4.04 -3.07
C LEU A 110 -9.71 2.80 -3.78
N ASP A 111 -10.20 2.95 -5.00
CA ASP A 111 -10.74 1.83 -5.80
C ASP A 111 -9.66 0.76 -6.07
N GLU A 112 -8.43 1.20 -6.38
CA GLU A 112 -7.31 0.27 -6.56
C GLU A 112 -6.88 -0.40 -5.25
N ILE A 113 -6.89 0.34 -4.15
CA ILE A 113 -6.62 -0.22 -2.81
C ILE A 113 -7.65 -1.32 -2.50
N LEU A 114 -8.94 -1.04 -2.66
CA LEU A 114 -10.02 -2.00 -2.39
C LEU A 114 -9.92 -3.22 -3.33
N PHE A 115 -9.61 -3.00 -4.61
CA PHE A 115 -9.32 -4.09 -5.54
C PHE A 115 -8.16 -4.97 -5.07
N CYS A 116 -7.02 -4.36 -4.69
CA CYS A 116 -5.87 -5.11 -4.17
C CYS A 116 -6.22 -5.88 -2.89
N ILE A 117 -6.86 -5.23 -1.93
CA ILE A 117 -7.30 -5.88 -0.68
C ILE A 117 -8.20 -7.08 -0.96
N GLN A 118 -9.16 -6.96 -1.90
CA GLN A 118 -10.04 -8.06 -2.29
C GLN A 118 -9.26 -9.26 -2.89
N LYS A 119 -8.23 -8.98 -3.70
CA LYS A 119 -7.38 -10.05 -4.26
C LYS A 119 -6.48 -10.68 -3.18
N LEU A 120 -5.85 -9.87 -2.34
CA LEU A 120 -5.00 -10.33 -1.25
C LEU A 120 -5.79 -11.13 -0.22
N TYR A 121 -7.04 -10.77 0.06
CA TYR A 121 -7.92 -11.48 0.96
C TYR A 121 -8.18 -12.94 0.53
N LYS A 122 -8.07 -13.25 -0.77
CA LYS A 122 -8.20 -14.63 -1.28
C LYS A 122 -6.98 -15.50 -1.00
N ILE A 123 -5.84 -14.91 -0.72
CA ILE A 123 -4.56 -15.60 -0.55
C ILE A 123 -4.02 -15.59 0.88
N THR A 124 -4.64 -14.82 1.78
CA THR A 124 -4.26 -14.78 3.19
C THR A 124 -5.45 -14.47 4.09
N ASN A 125 -5.34 -14.84 5.35
CA ASN A 125 -6.26 -14.42 6.41
C ASN A 125 -5.78 -13.17 7.17
N ASN A 126 -4.57 -12.69 6.89
CA ASN A 126 -3.96 -11.59 7.62
C ASN A 126 -3.29 -10.60 6.68
N ILE A 127 -3.90 -9.45 6.48
CA ILE A 127 -3.34 -8.35 5.68
C ILE A 127 -2.96 -7.21 6.62
N TYR A 128 -1.69 -6.83 6.62
CA TYR A 128 -1.15 -5.70 7.36
C TYR A 128 -0.63 -4.66 6.39
N PHE A 129 -1.03 -3.41 6.56
CA PHE A 129 -0.55 -2.34 5.68
C PHE A 129 -0.51 -0.99 6.36
N THR A 130 0.28 -0.09 5.79
CA THR A 130 0.34 1.31 6.19
C THR A 130 -0.51 2.17 5.26
N TYR A 131 -1.11 3.23 5.83
CA TYR A 131 -1.88 4.24 5.11
C TYR A 131 -1.73 5.61 5.78
N VAL A 132 -2.24 6.66 5.15
CA VAL A 132 -2.26 8.01 5.72
C VAL A 132 -3.68 8.39 6.10
N ASP A 133 -3.88 8.69 7.39
CA ASP A 133 -5.16 9.18 7.91
C ASP A 133 -5.22 10.71 7.76
N ASN A 134 -6.33 11.23 7.26
CA ASN A 134 -6.56 12.67 7.15
C ASN A 134 -6.54 13.41 8.50
N LYS A 135 -6.75 12.69 9.60
CA LYS A 135 -6.63 13.20 10.98
C LYS A 135 -5.17 13.28 11.48
N ASN A 136 -4.20 12.79 10.69
CA ASN A 136 -2.79 12.93 11.01
C ASN A 136 -2.27 14.31 10.56
N VAL A 137 -2.68 15.33 11.29
CA VAL A 137 -2.47 16.75 10.95
C VAL A 137 -1.00 17.07 10.70
N LYS A 138 -0.08 16.50 11.49
CA LYS A 138 1.34 16.80 11.36
C LYS A 138 1.91 16.33 10.03
N PHE A 139 1.65 15.09 9.66
CA PHE A 139 2.09 14.54 8.37
C PHE A 139 1.45 15.29 7.20
N PHE A 140 0.20 15.70 7.37
CA PHE A 140 -0.54 16.46 6.38
C PHE A 140 0.03 17.85 6.16
N GLU A 141 0.40 18.56 7.23
CA GLU A 141 1.03 19.88 7.13
C GLU A 141 2.47 19.75 6.57
N GLU A 142 3.18 18.69 6.89
CA GLU A 142 4.47 18.38 6.27
C GLU A 142 4.31 18.11 4.77
N LEU A 143 3.32 17.35 4.34
CA LEU A 143 3.00 17.15 2.91
C LEU A 143 2.67 18.48 2.23
N LYS A 144 1.84 19.33 2.83
CA LYS A 144 1.51 20.65 2.30
C LYS A 144 2.75 21.57 2.19
N ALA A 145 3.70 21.47 3.11
CA ALA A 145 4.92 22.26 3.08
C ALA A 145 5.84 21.84 1.92
N TYR A 146 5.76 20.59 1.47
CA TYR A 146 6.52 20.07 0.32
C TYR A 146 5.76 20.20 -1.00
N THR A 147 4.45 20.31 -0.95
CA THR A 147 3.60 20.55 -2.11
C THR A 147 3.27 22.05 -2.15
N PRO A 148 3.83 22.84 -3.07
CA PRO A 148 3.41 24.21 -3.22
C PRO A 148 1.87 24.22 -3.40
N PRO A 149 1.16 25.20 -2.86
CA PRO A 149 -0.28 25.28 -3.01
C PRO A 149 -0.61 25.34 -4.49
N ILE A 150 -1.08 24.21 -5.03
CA ILE A 150 -1.50 24.11 -6.41
C ILE A 150 -2.79 24.93 -6.49
N LYS A 151 -2.73 26.08 -7.09
CA LYS A 151 -3.92 26.77 -7.58
C LYS A 151 -4.36 26.04 -8.84
N LEU A 152 -5.14 24.98 -8.65
CA LEU A 152 -5.82 24.36 -9.77
C LEU A 152 -6.74 25.41 -10.42
N THR A 153 -6.72 25.49 -11.74
CA THR A 153 -7.70 26.26 -12.49
C THR A 153 -9.07 25.59 -12.37
N ASP A 154 -10.15 26.36 -12.54
CA ASP A 154 -11.50 25.79 -12.53
C ASP A 154 -11.66 24.68 -13.57
N GLU A 155 -11.01 24.78 -14.72
CA GLU A 155 -10.98 23.77 -15.76
C GLU A 155 -10.28 22.46 -15.30
N GLN A 156 -9.16 22.55 -14.58
CA GLN A 156 -8.48 21.41 -13.99
C GLN A 156 -9.35 20.74 -12.93
N ILE A 157 -10.05 21.54 -12.10
CA ILE A 157 -11.00 21.03 -11.09
C ILE A 157 -12.17 20.30 -11.76
N ILE A 158 -12.71 20.83 -12.86
CA ILE A 158 -13.79 20.20 -13.62
C ILE A 158 -13.29 18.88 -14.22
N ASN A 159 -12.13 18.88 -14.86
CA ASN A 159 -11.53 17.71 -15.48
C ASN A 159 -11.26 16.58 -14.46
N LEU A 160 -10.78 16.93 -13.27
CA LEU A 160 -10.61 15.99 -12.16
C LEU A 160 -11.93 15.37 -11.72
N LYS A 161 -13.01 16.16 -11.64
CA LYS A 161 -14.34 15.69 -11.30
C LYS A 161 -14.94 14.78 -12.36
N GLU A 162 -14.81 15.15 -13.63
CA GLU A 162 -15.35 14.42 -14.78
C GLU A 162 -14.64 13.07 -14.99
N ASN A 163 -13.34 13.00 -14.75
CA ASN A 163 -12.56 11.78 -14.87
C ASN A 163 -12.63 10.88 -13.63
N LYS A 164 -13.53 11.18 -12.65
CA LYS A 164 -13.66 10.44 -11.39
C LYS A 164 -12.32 10.26 -10.65
N ILE A 165 -11.35 11.09 -10.94
CA ILE A 165 -10.15 11.20 -10.13
C ILE A 165 -10.63 11.85 -8.85
N ASN A 166 -10.87 11.04 -7.82
CA ASN A 166 -11.52 11.44 -6.57
C ASN A 166 -10.73 12.56 -5.92
N TYR A 167 -11.14 13.70 -6.26
CA TYR A 167 -10.73 14.98 -5.80
C TYR A 167 -11.53 15.25 -4.54
N VAL A 168 -10.89 15.34 -3.39
CA VAL A 168 -11.52 15.70 -2.10
C VAL A 168 -13.05 15.50 -2.09
N VAL A 169 -13.51 14.30 -2.20
CA VAL A 169 -14.83 13.96 -1.73
C VAL A 169 -14.64 13.70 -0.24
N ASN A 170 -15.25 14.42 0.62
CA ASN A 170 -15.25 14.46 2.10
C ASN A 170 -14.49 13.41 2.92
N HIS A 171 -13.96 12.34 2.32
CA HIS A 171 -13.38 11.16 2.97
C HIS A 171 -12.06 10.66 2.38
N GLU A 172 -11.74 11.04 1.14
CA GLU A 172 -10.50 10.69 0.46
C GLU A 172 -9.87 11.95 -0.14
N MET A 173 -8.57 12.10 0.05
CA MET A 173 -7.78 13.15 -0.61
C MET A 173 -6.68 12.46 -1.41
N VAL A 174 -6.75 12.59 -2.73
CA VAL A 174 -5.73 12.09 -3.63
C VAL A 174 -4.87 13.25 -4.08
N TYR A 175 -3.61 13.23 -3.71
CA TYR A 175 -2.62 14.16 -4.21
C TYR A 175 -1.97 13.54 -5.44
N HIS A 176 -2.35 14.02 -6.61
CA HIS A 176 -1.64 13.69 -7.83
C HIS A 176 -0.52 14.70 -8.06
N SER A 177 0.68 14.23 -8.29
CA SER A 177 1.69 15.03 -8.94
C SER A 177 1.40 15.06 -10.43
N TYR A 178 1.05 16.22 -10.96
CA TYR A 178 0.88 16.43 -12.39
C TYR A 178 2.27 16.69 -13.01
N PRO A 179 2.65 15.93 -14.06
CA PRO A 179 3.95 16.15 -14.74
C PRO A 179 4.14 17.57 -15.23
N GLU A 180 3.04 18.25 -15.54
CA GLU A 180 3.03 19.62 -16.07
C GLU A 180 3.31 20.70 -15.02
N ILE A 181 3.15 20.37 -13.73
CA ILE A 181 3.24 21.32 -12.62
C ILE A 181 4.46 21.02 -11.72
N TRP A 182 5.00 19.79 -11.82
CA TRP A 182 6.09 19.31 -10.96
C TRP A 182 7.38 19.07 -11.74
N PRO A 183 8.55 19.33 -11.14
CA PRO A 183 9.78 18.80 -11.67
C PRO A 183 9.69 17.28 -11.84
N SER A 184 10.28 16.75 -12.91
CA SER A 184 10.16 15.36 -13.38
C SER A 184 10.49 14.25 -12.34
N ASP A 185 11.06 14.61 -11.23
CA ASP A 185 11.48 13.74 -10.12
C ASP A 185 10.49 13.64 -8.96
N TRP A 186 9.30 14.27 -9.05
CA TRP A 186 8.30 14.35 -7.99
C TRP A 186 6.96 13.69 -8.34
N HIS A 187 6.97 12.65 -9.13
CA HIS A 187 5.77 11.94 -9.59
C HIS A 187 5.21 10.97 -8.55
N ASN A 188 4.94 11.42 -7.33
CA ASN A 188 4.33 10.57 -6.31
C ASN A 188 2.87 10.94 -6.10
N MET A 189 1.97 10.01 -6.40
CA MET A 189 0.60 10.06 -5.92
C MET A 189 0.60 9.75 -4.42
N TRP A 190 -0.12 10.56 -3.65
CA TRP A 190 -0.36 10.29 -2.23
C TRP A 190 -1.85 10.21 -1.99
N THR A 191 -2.28 9.10 -1.39
CA THR A 191 -3.67 8.90 -0.99
C THR A 191 -3.79 9.04 0.50
N VAL A 192 -4.67 9.95 0.91
CA VAL A 192 -5.00 10.23 2.30
C VAL A 192 -6.48 9.91 2.49
N VAL A 193 -6.81 9.10 3.48
CA VAL A 193 -8.19 8.62 3.69
C VAL A 193 -8.67 8.96 5.10
N ASP A 194 -9.98 9.10 5.26
CA ASP A 194 -10.61 9.05 6.59
C ASP A 194 -10.67 7.59 7.06
N THR A 195 -10.09 7.28 8.22
CA THR A 195 -10.02 5.91 8.74
C THR A 195 -11.39 5.26 8.91
N ASP A 196 -12.42 6.02 9.34
CA ASP A 196 -13.75 5.47 9.58
C ASP A 196 -14.44 5.11 8.26
N TYR A 197 -14.28 6.00 7.26
CA TYR A 197 -14.78 5.75 5.90
C TYR A 197 -14.06 4.57 5.26
N PHE A 198 -12.74 4.52 5.35
CA PHE A 198 -11.92 3.44 4.78
C PHE A 198 -12.28 2.08 5.39
N THR A 199 -12.45 2.03 6.71
CA THR A 199 -12.90 0.83 7.42
C THR A 199 -14.27 0.35 6.92
N LYS A 200 -15.22 1.27 6.70
CA LYS A 200 -16.54 0.95 6.14
C LYS A 200 -16.44 0.44 4.71
N ALA A 201 -15.62 1.07 3.87
CA ALA A 201 -15.40 0.65 2.48
C ALA A 201 -14.80 -0.76 2.41
N ILE A 202 -13.82 -1.07 3.27
CA ILE A 202 -13.24 -2.41 3.35
C ILE A 202 -14.29 -3.44 3.77
N ARG A 203 -15.09 -3.16 4.79
CA ARG A 203 -16.18 -4.07 5.21
C ARG A 203 -17.25 -4.25 4.14
N TYR A 204 -17.56 -3.19 3.41
CA TYR A 204 -18.48 -3.29 2.27
C TYR A 204 -17.94 -4.22 1.18
N THR A 205 -16.63 -4.18 0.95
CA THR A 205 -15.95 -4.98 -0.08
C THR A 205 -15.76 -6.44 0.32
N LEU A 206 -15.42 -6.70 1.59
CA LEU A 206 -15.00 -8.03 2.07
C LEU A 206 -16.06 -8.74 2.94
N GLY A 207 -17.09 -8.04 3.37
CA GLY A 207 -18.05 -8.54 4.35
C GLY A 207 -17.59 -8.39 5.81
N ASP A 208 -17.96 -9.34 6.64
CA ASP A 208 -17.64 -9.30 8.07
C ASP A 208 -16.17 -9.69 8.32
N VAL A 209 -15.34 -8.69 8.52
CA VAL A 209 -13.91 -8.82 8.80
C VAL A 209 -13.52 -8.05 10.07
N ASN A 210 -12.60 -8.61 10.83
CA ASN A 210 -12.00 -7.91 11.96
C ASN A 210 -10.97 -6.92 11.45
N ILE A 211 -11.13 -5.65 11.81
CA ILE A 211 -10.19 -4.58 11.44
C ILE A 211 -9.64 -3.97 12.72
N LYS A 212 -8.31 -3.96 12.84
CA LYS A 212 -7.56 -3.24 13.87
C LYS A 212 -6.76 -2.14 13.24
N THR A 213 -6.71 -0.99 13.88
CA THR A 213 -5.92 0.17 13.43
C THR A 213 -4.98 0.62 14.53
N GLY A 214 -3.88 1.23 14.15
CA GLY A 214 -2.95 1.83 15.09
C GLY A 214 -2.12 2.93 14.40
N LYS A 215 -1.19 3.52 15.15
CA LYS A 215 -0.33 4.59 14.67
C LYS A 215 1.13 4.19 14.81
N THR A 216 1.92 4.65 13.86
CA THR A 216 3.37 4.62 13.89
C THR A 216 3.94 5.99 13.53
N ILE A 217 5.25 6.15 13.50
CA ILE A 217 5.89 7.42 13.13
C ILE A 217 5.61 7.72 11.65
N GLY A 218 4.77 8.72 11.38
CA GLY A 218 4.43 9.20 10.04
C GLY A 218 3.29 8.48 9.33
N PHE A 219 2.85 7.31 9.79
CA PHE A 219 1.77 6.55 9.16
C PHE A 219 0.79 5.97 10.18
N ASN A 220 -0.40 5.68 9.70
CA ASN A 220 -1.31 4.77 10.36
C ASN A 220 -1.10 3.36 9.80
N TRP A 221 -1.44 2.35 10.58
CA TRP A 221 -1.47 0.98 10.09
C TRP A 221 -2.83 0.34 10.30
N MET A 222 -3.12 -0.65 9.48
CA MET A 222 -4.33 -1.44 9.55
C MET A 222 -4.01 -2.92 9.44
N HIS A 223 -4.70 -3.72 10.23
CA HIS A 223 -4.72 -5.17 10.16
C HIS A 223 -6.13 -5.63 9.84
N ILE A 224 -6.28 -6.34 8.74
CA ILE A 224 -7.52 -7.02 8.37
C ILE A 224 -7.33 -8.50 8.63
N ASN A 225 -8.23 -9.06 9.43
CA ASN A 225 -8.22 -10.49 9.77
C ASN A 225 -9.61 -11.10 9.52
N MET A 226 -9.63 -12.28 8.92
CA MET A 226 -10.87 -13.07 8.83
C MET A 226 -11.30 -13.52 10.22
N PRO A 227 -12.57 -13.38 10.58
CA PRO A 227 -13.11 -14.15 11.69
C PRO A 227 -12.93 -15.64 11.35
N ILE A 228 -12.38 -16.41 12.28
CA ILE A 228 -12.30 -17.87 12.14
C ILE A 228 -13.75 -18.39 12.30
N LEU A 229 -14.46 -18.48 11.18
CA LEU A 229 -15.73 -19.17 11.14
C LEU A 229 -15.43 -20.67 11.18
N TRP A 230 -15.47 -21.24 12.38
CA TRP A 230 -15.44 -22.68 12.57
C TRP A 230 -16.62 -23.29 11.78
N GLY A 231 -16.33 -23.91 10.65
CA GLY A 231 -17.26 -24.83 9.97
C GLY A 231 -17.91 -24.39 8.68
N ILE A 232 -17.57 -23.25 8.07
CA ILE A 232 -18.08 -22.92 6.73
C ILE A 232 -16.91 -22.97 5.74
N ASN A 233 -16.89 -24.05 4.99
CA ASN A 233 -16.01 -24.23 3.84
C ASN A 233 -16.45 -23.23 2.74
N PRO A 234 -15.61 -22.29 2.27
CA PRO A 234 -15.98 -21.39 1.18
C PRO A 234 -15.84 -22.07 -0.19
N ALA A 235 -16.34 -23.28 -0.31
CA ALA A 235 -16.51 -23.98 -1.58
C ALA A 235 -17.98 -23.87 -2.00
N ILE A 236 -18.44 -22.64 -2.25
CA ILE A 236 -19.66 -22.45 -3.05
C ILE A 236 -19.30 -21.40 -4.09
N GLY A 237 -19.18 -21.92 -5.33
CA GLY A 237 -18.97 -21.11 -6.50
C GLY A 237 -20.20 -20.25 -6.84
N TYR A 238 -19.88 -19.15 -7.48
CA TYR A 238 -20.67 -18.53 -8.52
C TYR A 238 -19.73 -18.26 -9.69
#